data_2f9c6b3a82deebe21106f12bcb3ebac8
#
_entry.id   2f9c6b3a82deebe21106f12bcb3ebac8
#
_cell.length_a   1.000
_cell.length_b   1.000
_cell.length_c   1.000
_cell.angle_alpha   90.00
_cell.angle_beta   90.00
_cell.angle_gamma   90.00
#
_symmetry.space_group_name_H-M   'P 1'
#
loop_
_entity.id
_entity.type
_entity.pdbx_description
1 polymer ?
#
loop_
_entity_poly.entity_id
_entity_poly.type
_entity_poly.pdbx_seq_one_letter_code
_entity_poly.pdbx_strand_id
1 'polypeptide(L)'
;ILIEQLSKFKYAYAPRGFLIDYNNFNLLSIFTKEIKAFLNKKNIMAIKISPLIIKNIYDKKNNVLTKNSYFGNIFTNLQKLGYAHLGYNNYFEALKPRYEAIINLDMPYYMLFRNIRKQFRTKIRTAEKKGVKIYKGDINNLEYLYLQTKKKYPRDLQYFKDCYNYFNRTGKVEF
;
A
#
# COMPACT_ATOMS: atom_id res chain seq x y z
N ILE A 1 0.26 -10.79 -7.45
CA ILE A 1 0.72 -10.16 -8.70
C ILE A 1 -0.52 -9.92 -9.56
N LEU A 2 -0.69 -8.69 -10.00
CA LEU A 2 -1.71 -8.31 -10.98
C LEU A 2 -1.13 -8.46 -12.38
N ILE A 3 -1.94 -8.93 -13.33
CA ILE A 3 -1.54 -9.01 -14.74
C ILE A 3 -2.37 -7.98 -15.48
N GLU A 4 -1.71 -7.09 -16.18
CA GLU A 4 -2.33 -6.02 -16.95
C GLU A 4 -1.92 -6.17 -18.41
N GLN A 5 -2.84 -5.82 -19.33
CA GLN A 5 -2.59 -5.82 -20.75
C GLN A 5 -2.52 -4.39 -21.27
N LEU A 6 -1.40 -4.07 -21.92
CA LEU A 6 -1.22 -2.80 -22.60
C LEU A 6 -1.03 -3.07 -24.09
N SER A 7 -2.06 -2.83 -24.89
CA SER A 7 -2.07 -3.18 -26.31
C SER A 7 -1.80 -4.69 -26.54
N LYS A 8 -0.75 -5.03 -27.27
CA LYS A 8 -0.33 -6.42 -27.55
C LYS A 8 0.49 -7.06 -26.44
N PHE A 9 0.91 -6.28 -25.42
CA PHE A 9 1.84 -6.73 -24.41
C PHE A 9 1.16 -6.95 -23.08
N LYS A 10 1.59 -8.00 -22.35
CA LYS A 10 1.20 -8.25 -20.97
C LYS A 10 2.33 -7.87 -20.05
N TYR A 11 2.02 -7.17 -18.97
CA TYR A 11 2.97 -6.92 -17.90
C TYR A 11 2.35 -7.31 -16.55
N ALA A 12 3.22 -7.63 -15.61
CA ALA A 12 2.84 -7.94 -14.24
C ALA A 12 3.10 -6.73 -13.34
N TYR A 13 2.27 -6.56 -12.33
CA TYR A 13 2.49 -5.58 -11.29
C TYR A 13 2.36 -6.21 -9.90
N ALA A 14 3.36 -6.03 -9.06
CA ALA A 14 3.35 -6.45 -7.67
C ALA A 14 3.30 -5.21 -6.76
N PRO A 15 2.09 -4.71 -6.42
CA PRO A 15 1.94 -3.59 -5.50
C PRO A 15 2.43 -3.99 -4.10
N ARG A 16 3.25 -3.15 -3.48
CA ARG A 16 3.89 -3.43 -2.17
C ARG A 16 4.71 -4.73 -2.11
N GLY A 17 4.95 -5.35 -3.25
CA GLY A 17 5.69 -6.60 -3.32
C GLY A 17 7.10 -6.40 -3.86
N PHE A 18 7.93 -7.38 -3.69
CA PHE A 18 7.60 -8.69 -3.10
C PHE A 18 7.76 -8.68 -1.57
N LEU A 19 7.12 -9.64 -0.87
CA LEU A 19 7.35 -9.87 0.56
C LEU A 19 8.58 -10.79 0.74
N ILE A 20 9.77 -10.21 0.57
CA ILE A 20 11.04 -10.90 0.61
C ILE A 20 12.08 -10.01 1.31
N ASP A 21 13.09 -10.61 1.90
CA ASP A 21 14.23 -9.86 2.43
C ASP A 21 15.12 -9.33 1.30
N TYR A 22 15.03 -8.05 1.02
CA TYR A 22 15.80 -7.36 -0.01
C TYR A 22 17.29 -7.19 0.34
N ASN A 23 17.68 -7.42 1.59
CA ASN A 23 19.09 -7.40 2.01
C ASN A 23 19.79 -8.73 1.68
N ASN A 24 19.03 -9.82 1.60
CA ASN A 24 19.55 -11.12 1.25
C ASN A 24 19.69 -11.27 -0.27
N PHE A 25 20.88 -10.93 -0.79
CA PHE A 25 21.13 -10.95 -2.23
C PHE A 25 20.93 -12.34 -2.85
N ASN A 26 21.34 -13.40 -2.16
CA ASN A 26 21.18 -14.76 -2.66
C ASN A 26 19.71 -15.14 -2.84
N LEU A 27 18.91 -14.90 -1.80
CA LEU A 27 17.46 -15.14 -1.84
C LEU A 27 16.80 -14.30 -2.95
N LEU A 28 17.15 -13.02 -3.03
CA LEU A 28 16.62 -12.08 -4.04
C LEU A 28 16.99 -12.52 -5.46
N SER A 29 18.19 -13.02 -5.66
CA SER A 29 18.69 -13.52 -6.95
C SER A 29 17.94 -14.76 -7.40
N ILE A 30 17.81 -15.77 -6.52
CA ILE A 30 17.06 -17.00 -6.80
C ILE A 30 15.61 -16.64 -7.13
N PHE A 31 14.97 -15.83 -6.28
CA PHE A 31 13.59 -15.40 -6.48
C PHE A 31 13.40 -14.65 -7.81
N THR A 32 14.34 -13.77 -8.16
CA THR A 32 14.27 -13.01 -9.42
C THR A 32 14.36 -13.94 -10.63
N LYS A 33 15.23 -14.96 -10.57
CA LYS A 33 15.34 -15.97 -11.62
C LYS A 33 14.04 -16.76 -11.80
N GLU A 34 13.48 -17.25 -10.69
CA GLU A 34 12.25 -18.04 -10.70
C GLU A 34 11.04 -17.24 -11.18
N ILE A 35 10.88 -16.00 -10.69
CA ILE A 35 9.76 -15.15 -11.14
C ILE A 35 9.86 -14.79 -12.62
N LYS A 36 11.08 -14.53 -13.14
CA LYS A 36 11.29 -14.31 -14.57
C LYS A 36 10.90 -15.54 -15.38
N ALA A 37 11.32 -16.73 -14.97
CA ALA A 37 10.97 -17.98 -15.64
C ALA A 37 9.45 -18.22 -15.64
N PHE A 38 8.80 -18.00 -14.52
CA PHE A 38 7.34 -18.10 -14.38
C PHE A 38 6.59 -17.12 -15.31
N LEU A 39 7.01 -15.87 -15.36
CA LEU A 39 6.39 -14.84 -16.18
C LEU A 39 6.57 -15.10 -17.67
N ASN A 40 7.75 -15.56 -18.08
CA ASN A 40 8.05 -15.93 -19.46
C ASN A 40 7.12 -17.06 -19.95
N LYS A 41 6.87 -18.10 -19.15
CA LYS A 41 5.93 -19.18 -19.47
C LYS A 41 4.50 -18.67 -19.69
N LYS A 42 4.17 -17.48 -19.20
CA LYS A 42 2.84 -16.84 -19.34
C LYS A 42 2.82 -15.72 -20.39
N ASN A 43 3.89 -15.57 -21.17
CA ASN A 43 4.06 -14.51 -22.16
C ASN A 43 3.93 -13.10 -21.55
N ILE A 44 4.46 -12.92 -20.36
CA ILE A 44 4.49 -11.63 -19.67
C ILE A 44 5.89 -11.02 -19.85
N MET A 45 5.95 -9.87 -20.52
CA MET A 45 7.22 -9.25 -20.93
C MET A 45 8.00 -8.59 -19.80
N ALA A 46 7.29 -8.03 -18.82
CA ALA A 46 7.92 -7.23 -17.78
C ALA A 46 7.15 -7.35 -16.47
N ILE A 47 7.84 -7.11 -15.36
CA ILE A 47 7.22 -6.96 -14.06
C ILE A 47 7.59 -5.62 -13.45
N LYS A 48 6.58 -4.87 -13.00
CA LYS A 48 6.72 -3.69 -12.17
C LYS A 48 6.56 -4.08 -10.71
N ILE A 49 7.49 -3.68 -9.88
CA ILE A 49 7.41 -3.88 -8.43
C ILE A 49 7.42 -2.54 -7.71
N SER A 50 6.73 -2.43 -6.59
CA SER A 50 6.80 -1.26 -5.72
C SER A 50 6.94 -1.70 -4.25
N PRO A 51 8.10 -2.24 -3.89
CA PRO A 51 8.32 -2.77 -2.56
C PRO A 51 8.27 -1.67 -1.50
N LEU A 52 7.79 -2.03 -0.30
CA LEU A 52 7.77 -1.14 0.84
C LEU A 52 9.14 -1.18 1.54
N ILE A 53 10.09 -0.44 1.00
CA ILE A 53 11.43 -0.31 1.58
C ILE A 53 11.55 1.07 2.20
N ILE A 54 11.55 1.11 3.53
CA ILE A 54 11.68 2.36 4.28
C ILE A 54 13.12 2.85 4.17
N LYS A 55 13.31 4.08 3.69
CA LYS A 55 14.62 4.72 3.64
C LYS A 55 14.94 5.46 4.94
N ASN A 56 14.01 6.28 5.41
CA ASN A 56 14.13 7.06 6.63
C ASN A 56 12.80 7.11 7.36
N ILE A 57 12.86 7.22 8.69
CA ILE A 57 11.73 7.57 9.53
C ILE A 57 11.99 8.97 10.09
N TYR A 58 10.99 9.82 10.06
CA TYR A 58 11.06 11.21 10.48
C TYR A 58 10.10 11.48 11.64
N ASP A 59 10.47 12.42 12.50
CA ASP A 59 9.57 12.98 13.49
C ASP A 59 8.61 14.03 12.88
N LYS A 60 7.75 14.60 13.72
CA LYS A 60 6.79 15.66 13.30
C LYS A 60 7.48 16.97 12.87
N LYS A 61 8.77 17.15 13.18
CA LYS A 61 9.57 18.33 12.82
C LYS A 61 10.50 18.07 11.62
N ASN A 62 10.34 16.92 10.96
CA ASN A 62 11.18 16.44 9.87
C ASN A 62 12.63 16.09 10.26
N ASN A 63 12.91 15.87 11.55
CA ASN A 63 14.19 15.31 11.95
C ASN A 63 14.22 13.81 11.66
N VAL A 64 15.36 13.31 11.19
CA VAL A 64 15.54 11.88 10.95
C VAL A 64 15.65 11.15 12.28
N LEU A 65 14.70 10.28 12.58
CA LEU A 65 14.72 9.38 13.74
C LEU A 65 15.51 8.11 13.45
N THR A 66 15.29 7.53 12.29
CA THR A 66 15.94 6.29 11.87
C THR A 66 16.30 6.37 10.39
N LYS A 67 17.49 5.90 10.07
CA LYS A 67 18.00 5.79 8.70
C LYS A 67 18.28 4.32 8.40
N ASN A 68 17.77 3.84 7.28
CA ASN A 68 18.07 2.50 6.82
C ASN A 68 19.45 2.48 6.15
N SER A 69 20.45 1.95 6.84
CA SER A 69 21.84 1.86 6.35
C SER A 69 21.97 0.93 5.12
N TYR A 70 21.07 -0.03 4.97
CA TYR A 70 21.09 -0.99 3.86
C TYR A 70 20.37 -0.49 2.59
N PHE A 71 19.74 0.67 2.62
CA PHE A 71 18.93 1.16 1.50
C PHE A 71 19.76 1.25 0.19
N GLY A 72 20.98 1.75 0.25
CA GLY A 72 21.88 1.82 -0.91
C GLY A 72 22.22 0.43 -1.48
N ASN A 73 22.50 -0.54 -0.60
CA ASN A 73 22.81 -1.90 -1.00
C ASN A 73 21.61 -2.59 -1.67
N ILE A 74 20.39 -2.40 -1.13
CA ILE A 74 19.17 -2.92 -1.73
C ILE A 74 18.99 -2.37 -3.14
N PHE A 75 19.19 -1.08 -3.32
CA PHE A 75 19.10 -0.44 -4.63
C PHE A 75 20.09 -1.04 -5.63
N THR A 76 21.36 -1.14 -5.23
CA THR A 76 22.43 -1.75 -6.03
C THR A 76 22.14 -3.22 -6.36
N ASN A 77 21.64 -3.98 -5.40
CA ASN A 77 21.30 -5.39 -5.57
C ASN A 77 20.19 -5.56 -6.62
N LEU A 78 19.14 -4.75 -6.55
CA LEU A 78 18.06 -4.78 -7.54
C LEU A 78 18.59 -4.43 -8.95
N GLN A 79 19.45 -3.42 -9.07
CA GLN A 79 20.05 -3.06 -10.35
C GLN A 79 20.90 -4.21 -10.92
N LYS A 80 21.74 -4.88 -10.11
CA LYS A 80 22.53 -6.04 -10.52
C LYS A 80 21.68 -7.19 -11.06
N LEU A 81 20.44 -7.33 -10.55
CA LEU A 81 19.49 -8.34 -10.99
C LEU A 81 18.65 -7.92 -12.20
N GLY A 82 18.94 -6.76 -12.76
CA GLY A 82 18.29 -6.24 -13.97
C GLY A 82 16.99 -5.48 -13.72
N TYR A 83 16.72 -5.02 -12.49
CA TYR A 83 15.64 -4.09 -12.23
C TYR A 83 16.08 -2.65 -12.57
N ALA A 84 15.25 -1.95 -13.32
CA ALA A 84 15.43 -0.53 -13.59
C ALA A 84 14.57 0.30 -12.63
N HIS A 85 15.19 1.28 -11.98
CA HIS A 85 14.44 2.21 -11.13
C HIS A 85 13.78 3.29 -12.01
N LEU A 86 12.46 3.41 -11.91
CA LEU A 86 11.65 4.32 -12.73
C LEU A 86 11.69 5.79 -12.26
N GLY A 87 12.55 6.10 -11.30
CA GLY A 87 12.62 7.42 -10.69
C GLY A 87 11.67 7.59 -9.51
N TYR A 88 11.72 8.77 -8.90
CA TYR A 88 10.80 9.18 -7.86
C TYR A 88 9.83 10.20 -8.42
N ASN A 89 8.53 10.00 -8.19
CA ASN A 89 7.56 11.02 -8.50
C ASN A 89 7.71 12.21 -7.57
N ASN A 90 7.74 13.40 -8.17
CA ASN A 90 7.79 14.66 -7.43
C ASN A 90 6.39 15.11 -6.95
N TYR A 91 5.32 14.49 -7.45
CA TYR A 91 3.92 14.86 -7.22
C TYR A 91 3.07 13.68 -6.74
N PHE A 92 1.79 13.95 -6.47
CA PHE A 92 0.80 13.00 -5.93
C PHE A 92 0.37 11.89 -6.89
N GLU A 93 0.91 11.84 -8.08
CA GLU A 93 0.48 10.93 -9.17
C GLU A 93 1.00 9.51 -9.04
N ALA A 94 1.83 9.24 -8.04
CA ALA A 94 2.31 7.89 -7.83
C ALA A 94 1.17 6.99 -7.36
N LEU A 95 1.03 5.83 -7.99
CA LEU A 95 0.20 4.74 -7.49
C LEU A 95 0.50 4.42 -6.02
N LYS A 96 1.73 4.70 -5.59
CA LYS A 96 2.19 4.57 -4.20
C LYS A 96 2.94 5.84 -3.80
N PRO A 97 2.53 6.47 -2.70
CA PRO A 97 3.17 7.70 -2.24
C PRO A 97 4.63 7.44 -1.81
N ARG A 98 5.48 8.41 -2.08
CA ARG A 98 6.88 8.40 -1.64
C ARG A 98 7.02 8.60 -0.13
N TYR A 99 6.13 9.38 0.45
CA TYR A 99 6.06 9.65 1.89
C TYR A 99 4.71 9.19 2.42
N GLU A 100 4.74 8.52 3.56
CA GLU A 100 3.55 8.05 4.26
C GLU A 100 3.61 8.55 5.70
N ALA A 101 2.48 9.03 6.22
CA ALA A 101 2.32 9.33 7.63
C ALA A 101 1.78 8.07 8.32
N ILE A 102 2.45 7.65 9.39
CA ILE A 102 2.06 6.49 10.18
C ILE A 102 1.59 6.98 11.54
N ILE A 103 0.43 6.47 11.99
CA ILE A 103 -0.08 6.66 13.33
C ILE A 103 -0.02 5.32 14.04
N ASN A 104 0.73 5.25 15.13
CA ASN A 104 0.68 4.09 16.00
C ASN A 104 -0.64 4.12 16.78
N LEU A 105 -1.46 3.08 16.62
CA LEU A 105 -2.74 2.93 17.31
C LEU A 105 -2.61 2.22 18.67
N ASP A 106 -1.43 1.69 18.99
CA ASP A 106 -1.14 1.02 20.25
C ASP A 106 -0.87 2.05 21.37
N MET A 107 -1.88 2.89 21.60
CA MET A 107 -1.87 3.87 22.67
C MET A 107 -3.32 4.26 23.05
N PRO A 108 -3.56 4.76 24.29
CA PRO A 108 -4.89 5.20 24.73
C PRO A 108 -5.48 6.28 23.80
N TYR A 109 -6.80 6.23 23.58
CA TYR A 109 -7.51 7.16 22.70
C TYR A 109 -7.23 8.63 23.02
N TYR A 110 -7.17 9.03 24.30
CA TYR A 110 -6.91 10.41 24.66
C TYR A 110 -5.55 10.91 24.18
N MET A 111 -4.52 10.03 24.14
CA MET A 111 -3.21 10.35 23.59
C MET A 111 -3.24 10.47 22.08
N LEU A 112 -3.95 9.56 21.39
CA LEU A 112 -4.18 9.68 19.95
C LEU A 112 -4.84 11.01 19.63
N PHE A 113 -5.93 11.33 20.31
CA PHE A 113 -6.68 12.57 20.09
C PHE A 113 -5.84 13.82 20.38
N ARG A 114 -5.05 13.83 21.46
CA ARG A 114 -4.13 14.93 21.80
C ARG A 114 -3.07 15.15 20.72
N ASN A 115 -2.61 14.07 20.06
CA ASN A 115 -1.61 14.11 19.00
C ASN A 115 -2.14 14.68 17.68
N ILE A 116 -3.46 14.73 17.49
CA ILE A 116 -4.07 15.33 16.30
C ILE A 116 -3.92 16.86 16.36
N ARG A 117 -3.65 17.49 15.23
CA ARG A 117 -3.59 18.97 15.13
C ARG A 117 -4.90 19.60 15.59
N LYS A 118 -4.81 20.74 16.29
CA LYS A 118 -5.96 21.45 16.90
C LYS A 118 -7.13 21.63 15.92
N GLN A 119 -6.85 22.06 14.70
CA GLN A 119 -7.89 22.26 13.66
C GLN A 119 -8.70 21.00 13.33
N PHE A 120 -8.04 19.82 13.30
CA PHE A 120 -8.75 18.56 13.04
C PHE A 120 -9.55 18.09 14.26
N ARG A 121 -9.04 18.29 15.48
CA ARG A 121 -9.81 18.04 16.70
C ARG A 121 -11.10 18.88 16.73
N THR A 122 -11.02 20.15 16.30
CA THR A 122 -12.21 21.02 16.18
C THR A 122 -13.19 20.48 15.15
N LYS A 123 -12.69 20.02 13.98
CA LYS A 123 -13.54 19.42 12.94
C LYS A 123 -14.25 18.15 13.43
N ILE A 124 -13.53 17.29 14.15
CA ILE A 124 -14.11 16.06 14.74
C ILE A 124 -15.24 16.43 15.69
N ARG A 125 -15.00 17.31 16.65
CA ARG A 125 -16.04 17.78 17.60
C ARG A 125 -17.23 18.44 16.91
N THR A 126 -16.98 19.19 15.82
CA THR A 126 -18.06 19.77 15.02
C THR A 126 -18.89 18.71 14.32
N ALA A 127 -18.26 17.68 13.78
CA ALA A 127 -18.96 16.56 13.17
C ALA A 127 -19.85 15.82 14.19
N GLU A 128 -19.31 15.53 15.37
CA GLU A 128 -20.05 14.93 16.49
C GLU A 128 -21.27 15.78 16.88
N LYS A 129 -21.07 17.09 17.05
CA LYS A 129 -22.17 18.02 17.37
C LYS A 129 -23.25 18.09 16.27
N LYS A 130 -22.86 17.86 15.01
CA LYS A 130 -23.79 17.78 13.88
C LYS A 130 -24.46 16.42 13.72
N GLY A 131 -24.25 15.50 14.65
CA GLY A 131 -24.88 14.19 14.66
C GLY A 131 -24.21 13.17 13.71
N VAL A 132 -22.99 13.41 13.23
CA VAL A 132 -22.23 12.40 12.47
C VAL A 132 -21.89 11.25 13.39
N LYS A 133 -22.29 10.06 13.01
CA LYS A 133 -22.04 8.81 13.75
C LYS A 133 -21.25 7.87 12.88
N ILE A 134 -20.41 7.07 13.53
CA ILE A 134 -19.61 6.02 12.88
C ILE A 134 -20.15 4.68 13.36
N TYR A 135 -20.40 3.78 12.43
CA TYR A 135 -20.89 2.43 12.71
C TYR A 135 -19.93 1.41 12.11
N LYS A 136 -19.80 0.27 12.74
CA LYS A 136 -19.27 -0.92 12.09
C LYS A 136 -20.33 -1.44 11.12
N GLY A 137 -19.95 -1.53 9.84
CA GLY A 137 -20.79 -2.12 8.82
C GLY A 137 -20.60 -3.64 8.75
N ASP A 138 -21.56 -4.27 8.08
CA ASP A 138 -21.50 -5.69 7.70
C ASP A 138 -21.69 -5.86 6.18
N ILE A 139 -21.80 -7.11 5.72
CA ILE A 139 -21.94 -7.41 4.30
C ILE A 139 -23.13 -6.69 3.65
N ASN A 140 -24.21 -6.40 4.40
CA ASN A 140 -25.41 -5.73 3.89
C ASN A 140 -25.16 -4.23 3.63
N ASN A 141 -24.15 -3.65 4.27
CA ASN A 141 -23.78 -2.25 4.10
C ASN A 141 -22.78 -2.02 2.96
N LEU A 142 -22.24 -3.08 2.33
CA LEU A 142 -21.25 -2.98 1.26
C LEU A 142 -21.78 -2.25 0.01
N GLU A 143 -23.06 -2.35 -0.26
CA GLU A 143 -23.69 -1.64 -1.37
C GLU A 143 -23.58 -0.12 -1.18
N TYR A 144 -23.74 0.37 0.05
CA TYR A 144 -23.56 1.79 0.35
C TYR A 144 -22.12 2.24 0.06
N LEU A 145 -21.11 1.47 0.51
CA LEU A 145 -19.70 1.73 0.20
C LEU A 145 -19.45 1.73 -1.32
N TYR A 146 -19.99 0.76 -2.03
CA TYR A 146 -19.90 0.69 -3.49
C TYR A 146 -20.48 1.93 -4.16
N LEU A 147 -21.69 2.36 -3.78
CA LEU A 147 -22.33 3.55 -4.35
C LEU A 147 -21.53 4.82 -4.13
N GLN A 148 -20.87 4.98 -2.98
CA GLN A 148 -20.03 6.12 -2.66
C GLN A 148 -18.70 6.13 -3.44
N THR A 149 -18.17 4.95 -3.76
CA THR A 149 -16.82 4.83 -4.34
C THR A 149 -16.81 4.58 -5.84
N LYS A 150 -17.89 4.06 -6.43
CA LYS A 150 -17.95 3.59 -7.82
C LYS A 150 -17.53 4.62 -8.88
N LYS A 151 -17.78 5.90 -8.64
CA LYS A 151 -17.38 6.98 -9.58
C LYS A 151 -15.88 7.21 -9.60
N LYS A 152 -15.21 7.03 -8.46
CA LYS A 152 -13.78 7.32 -8.30
C LYS A 152 -12.94 6.06 -8.46
N TYR A 153 -13.45 4.93 -8.02
CA TYR A 153 -12.79 3.63 -8.05
C TYR A 153 -13.73 2.60 -8.68
N PRO A 154 -13.66 2.40 -10.01
CA PRO A 154 -14.57 1.52 -10.73
C PRO A 154 -14.26 0.05 -10.41
N ARG A 155 -14.82 -0.43 -9.31
CA ARG A 155 -14.86 -1.84 -8.95
C ARG A 155 -16.31 -2.24 -8.79
N ASP A 156 -16.66 -3.47 -9.16
CA ASP A 156 -18.02 -3.97 -8.99
C ASP A 156 -18.33 -4.28 -7.52
N LEU A 157 -19.60 -4.42 -7.20
CA LEU A 157 -20.06 -4.77 -5.87
C LEU A 157 -19.56 -6.16 -5.45
N GLN A 158 -19.45 -7.10 -6.43
CA GLN A 158 -18.99 -8.45 -6.16
C GLN A 158 -17.55 -8.47 -5.63
N TYR A 159 -16.67 -7.62 -6.18
CA TYR A 159 -15.31 -7.46 -5.66
C TYR A 159 -15.30 -7.14 -4.15
N PHE A 160 -16.16 -6.22 -3.69
CA PHE A 160 -16.22 -5.87 -2.27
C PHE A 160 -16.76 -7.02 -1.42
N LYS A 161 -17.77 -7.75 -1.94
CA LYS A 161 -18.33 -8.93 -1.28
C LYS A 161 -17.30 -10.05 -1.14
N ASP A 162 -16.53 -10.30 -2.18
CA ASP A 162 -15.47 -11.32 -2.18
C ASP A 162 -14.36 -10.97 -1.19
N CYS A 163 -13.92 -9.71 -1.18
CA CYS A 163 -12.96 -9.21 -0.20
C CYS A 163 -13.48 -9.38 1.24
N TYR A 164 -14.72 -8.98 1.48
CA TYR A 164 -15.33 -9.12 2.80
C TYR A 164 -15.39 -10.59 3.23
N ASN A 165 -15.92 -11.47 2.41
CA ASN A 165 -16.06 -12.89 2.73
C ASN A 165 -14.71 -13.56 2.98
N TYR A 166 -13.69 -13.20 2.18
CA TYR A 166 -12.34 -13.76 2.34
C TYR A 166 -11.70 -13.32 3.66
N PHE A 167 -11.71 -12.02 3.96
CA PHE A 167 -11.01 -11.49 5.13
C PHE A 167 -11.80 -11.60 6.43
N ASN A 168 -13.13 -11.64 6.38
CA ASN A 168 -13.99 -11.78 7.57
C ASN A 168 -13.76 -13.12 8.29
N ARG A 169 -13.46 -14.18 7.53
CA ARG A 169 -13.12 -15.50 8.11
C ARG A 169 -11.89 -15.44 9.03
N THR A 170 -11.01 -14.49 8.84
CA THR A 170 -9.79 -14.30 9.62
C THR A 170 -9.87 -13.11 10.59
N GLY A 171 -11.04 -12.47 10.71
CA GLY A 171 -11.22 -11.26 11.53
C GLY A 171 -10.39 -10.06 11.08
N LYS A 172 -9.98 -10.01 9.80
CA LYS A 172 -9.07 -8.98 9.26
C LYS A 172 -9.75 -7.93 8.39
N VAL A 173 -11.07 -7.83 8.46
CA VAL A 173 -11.84 -6.81 7.75
C VAL A 173 -12.84 -6.14 8.66
N GLU A 174 -12.85 -4.81 8.62
CA GLU A 174 -13.86 -3.95 9.22
C GLU A 174 -14.17 -2.83 8.23
N PHE A 175 -15.38 -2.33 8.20
CA PHE A 175 -15.75 -1.14 7.45
C PHE A 175 -16.98 -0.43 8.04
#